data_dc72ae679e018e3649626b4e7668a2b6
#
_entry.id   dc72ae679e018e3649626b4e7668a2b6
#
_cell.length_a   1.000
_cell.length_b   1.000
_cell.length_c   1.000
_cell.angle_alpha   90.00
_cell.angle_beta   90.00
_cell.angle_gamma   90.00
#
_symmetry.space_group_name_H-M   'P 1'
#
loop_
_entity.id
_entity.type
_entity.pdbx_description
1 polymer ?
#
loop_
_entity_poly.entity_id
_entity_poly.type
_entity_poly.pdbx_seq_one_letter_code
_entity_poly.pdbx_strand_id
1 'polypeptide(L)'
;HELLVLPTPGHTPGSVSFYCKSEGFLFTGDTLFRGSVGRTDLDGGSMFQLINSLRELAQLPDETEVLPGHGEPTTIGYELAHNPYMDR
;
A
#
# COMPACT_ATOMS: atom_id res chain seq x y z
N HIS A 1 10.54 11.18 -14.99
CA HIS A 1 10.12 10.73 -13.66
C HIS A 1 10.60 9.31 -13.42
N GLU A 2 11.01 9.04 -12.23
CA GLU A 2 11.49 7.72 -11.85
C GLU A 2 10.46 7.02 -10.98
N LEU A 3 10.05 5.84 -11.39
CA LEU A 3 9.15 4.99 -10.60
C LEU A 3 9.96 3.87 -9.96
N LEU A 4 9.87 3.78 -8.65
CA LEU A 4 10.48 2.68 -7.90
C LEU A 4 9.45 1.58 -7.75
N VAL A 5 9.83 0.36 -8.09
CA VAL A 5 8.99 -0.81 -7.92
C VAL A 5 9.22 -1.37 -6.53
N LEU A 6 8.19 -1.39 -5.71
CA LEU A 6 8.26 -1.90 -4.35
C LEU A 6 7.46 -3.20 -4.27
N PRO A 7 8.10 -4.34 -3.99
CA PRO A 7 7.34 -5.56 -3.78
C PRO A 7 6.40 -5.39 -2.58
N THR A 8 5.12 -5.66 -2.79
CA THR A 8 4.12 -5.56 -1.73
C THR A 8 3.25 -6.82 -1.76
N PRO A 9 3.86 -8.00 -1.48
CA PRO A 9 3.10 -9.25 -1.51
C PRO A 9 2.08 -9.33 -0.38
N GLY A 10 1.08 -10.16 -0.55
CA GLY A 10 0.07 -10.43 0.45
C GLY A 10 -1.28 -10.67 -0.18
N HIS A 11 -1.78 -9.73 -0.96
CA HIS A 11 -2.98 -9.97 -1.77
C HIS A 11 -2.68 -11.07 -2.79
N THR A 12 -1.55 -10.93 -3.49
CA THR A 12 -0.97 -12.02 -4.29
C THR A 12 0.54 -12.03 -4.05
N PRO A 13 1.22 -13.17 -4.35
CA PRO A 13 2.67 -13.24 -4.17
C PRO A 13 3.44 -12.25 -5.04
N GLY A 14 2.89 -11.90 -6.21
CA GLY A 14 3.55 -11.00 -7.15
C GLY A 14 3.09 -9.56 -7.08
N SER A 15 2.33 -9.18 -6.07
CA SER A 15 1.83 -7.81 -5.95
C SER A 15 2.98 -6.83 -5.79
N VAL A 16 2.89 -5.70 -6.48
CA VAL A 16 3.88 -4.62 -6.38
C VAL A 16 3.17 -3.28 -6.25
N SER A 17 3.86 -2.32 -5.68
CA SER A 17 3.44 -0.93 -5.66
C SER A 17 4.47 -0.11 -6.41
N PHE A 18 4.07 1.03 -6.96
CA PHE A 18 4.96 1.91 -7.69
C PHE A 18 5.03 3.25 -6.99
N TYR A 19 6.24 3.67 -6.64
CA TYR A 19 6.46 4.90 -5.89
C TYR A 19 7.18 5.92 -6.76
N CYS A 20 6.56 7.08 -6.95
CA CYS A 20 7.16 8.21 -7.63
C CYS A 20 7.59 9.21 -6.55
N LYS A 21 8.83 9.11 -6.11
CA LYS A 21 9.33 9.90 -4.99
C LYS A 21 9.33 11.40 -5.29
N SER A 22 9.72 11.77 -6.50
CA SER A 22 9.82 13.18 -6.86
C SER A 22 8.48 13.89 -6.86
N GLU A 23 7.39 13.17 -7.14
CA GLU A 23 6.05 13.73 -7.20
C GLU A 23 5.21 13.39 -5.96
N GLY A 24 5.69 12.49 -5.12
CA GLY A 24 4.99 12.11 -3.90
C GLY A 24 3.76 11.24 -4.13
N PHE A 25 3.79 10.37 -5.14
CA PHE A 25 2.67 9.45 -5.45
C PHE A 25 3.07 8.01 -5.20
N LEU A 26 2.11 7.22 -4.74
CA LEU A 26 2.27 5.79 -4.54
C LEU A 26 1.06 5.07 -5.14
N PHE A 27 1.30 4.20 -6.12
CA PHE A 27 0.26 3.38 -6.74
C PHE A 27 0.27 2.02 -6.05
N THR A 28 -0.79 1.67 -5.35
CA THR A 28 -0.81 0.49 -4.49
C THR A 28 -1.62 -0.68 -5.03
N GLY A 29 -2.25 -0.52 -6.21
CA GLY A 29 -3.05 -1.62 -6.77
C GLY A 29 -4.05 -2.14 -5.76
N ASP A 30 -3.99 -3.44 -5.49
CA ASP A 30 -4.89 -4.10 -4.56
C ASP A 30 -4.25 -4.38 -3.19
N THR A 31 -3.21 -3.63 -2.84
CA THR A 31 -2.53 -3.78 -1.55
C THR A 31 -3.14 -2.90 -0.47
N LEU A 32 -3.26 -1.61 -0.74
CA LEU A 32 -3.74 -0.62 0.23
C LEU A 32 -4.87 0.20 -0.39
N PHE A 33 -5.99 0.28 0.31
CA PHE A 33 -7.13 1.10 -0.05
C PHE A 33 -7.42 2.11 1.05
N ARG A 34 -8.24 3.10 0.74
CA ARG A 34 -8.65 4.06 1.76
C ARG A 34 -9.46 3.34 2.82
N GLY A 35 -8.90 3.29 4.04
CA GLY A 35 -9.53 2.65 5.19
C GLY A 35 -9.52 1.14 5.19
N SER A 36 -8.87 0.50 4.21
CA SER A 36 -8.89 -0.95 4.09
C SER A 36 -7.64 -1.45 3.36
N VAL A 37 -7.59 -2.76 3.16
CA VAL A 37 -6.47 -3.43 2.46
C VAL A 37 -7.02 -4.52 1.56
N GLY A 38 -6.16 -5.03 0.67
CA GLY A 38 -6.55 -6.12 -0.22
C GLY A 38 -6.85 -7.41 0.55
N ARG A 39 -7.73 -8.22 -0.01
CA ARG A 39 -8.07 -9.51 0.61
C ARG A 39 -6.89 -10.48 0.47
N THR A 40 -6.79 -11.39 1.42
CA THR A 40 -5.71 -12.37 1.46
C THR A 40 -6.22 -13.81 1.53
N ASP A 41 -7.52 -14.02 1.38
CA ASP A 41 -8.17 -15.31 1.53
C ASP A 41 -8.24 -16.12 0.23
N LEU A 42 -7.66 -15.62 -0.85
CA LEU A 42 -7.55 -16.35 -2.11
C LEU A 42 -6.23 -17.11 -2.16
N ASP A 43 -6.13 -18.06 -3.10
CA ASP A 43 -4.91 -18.86 -3.29
C ASP A 43 -3.70 -17.94 -3.47
N GLY A 44 -2.64 -18.20 -2.73
CA GLY A 44 -1.42 -17.39 -2.77
C GLY A 44 -1.47 -16.15 -1.90
N GLY A 45 -2.62 -15.82 -1.30
CA GLY A 45 -2.74 -14.69 -0.39
C GLY A 45 -2.11 -14.98 0.96
N SER A 46 -1.61 -13.95 1.64
CA SER A 46 -0.98 -14.09 2.95
C SER A 46 -1.13 -12.79 3.75
N MET A 47 -1.88 -12.86 4.84
CA MET A 47 -2.03 -11.71 5.72
C MET A 47 -0.70 -11.32 6.36
N PHE A 48 0.15 -12.31 6.68
CA PHE A 48 1.47 -12.05 7.24
C PHE A 48 2.31 -11.20 6.27
N GLN A 49 2.35 -11.60 4.99
CA GLN A 49 3.09 -10.84 3.99
C GLN A 49 2.46 -9.46 3.76
N LEU A 50 1.14 -9.38 3.75
CA LEU A 50 0.47 -8.10 3.56
C LEU A 50 0.82 -7.12 4.67
N ILE A 51 0.79 -7.55 5.92
CA ILE A 51 1.14 -6.69 7.05
C ILE A 51 2.58 -6.19 6.94
N ASN A 52 3.50 -7.07 6.56
CA ASN A 52 4.90 -6.65 6.37
C ASN A 52 5.02 -5.63 5.23
N SER A 53 4.30 -5.84 4.14
CA SER A 53 4.28 -4.89 3.02
C SER A 53 3.75 -3.53 3.47
N LEU A 54 2.66 -3.52 4.24
CA LEU A 54 2.07 -2.27 4.74
C LEU A 54 3.01 -1.54 5.68
N ARG A 55 3.79 -2.26 6.49
CA ARG A 55 4.77 -1.63 7.37
C ARG A 55 5.86 -0.92 6.58
N GLU A 56 6.27 -1.49 5.46
CA GLU A 56 7.24 -0.82 4.60
C GLU A 56 6.64 0.44 3.96
N LEU A 57 5.42 0.35 3.47
CA LEU A 57 4.76 1.53 2.90
C LEU A 57 4.55 2.62 3.96
N ALA A 58 4.33 2.24 5.21
CA ALA A 58 4.14 3.17 6.30
C ALA A 58 5.36 4.03 6.60
N GLN A 59 6.54 3.64 6.10
CA GLN A 59 7.77 4.42 6.28
C GLN A 59 7.87 5.60 5.32
N LEU A 60 7.01 5.66 4.31
CA LEU A 60 7.01 6.77 3.37
C LEU A 60 6.48 8.03 4.05
N PRO A 61 6.81 9.22 3.51
CA PRO A 61 6.32 10.47 4.11
C PRO A 61 4.80 10.50 4.22
N ASP A 62 4.30 11.11 5.29
CA ASP A 62 2.87 11.18 5.57
C ASP A 62 2.07 11.84 4.44
N GLU A 63 2.66 12.81 3.76
CA GLU A 63 2.01 13.53 2.66
C GLU A 63 2.01 12.77 1.34
N THR A 64 2.60 11.57 1.29
CA THR A 64 2.58 10.75 0.08
C THR A 64 1.14 10.43 -0.31
N GLU A 65 0.77 10.78 -1.54
CA GLU A 65 -0.56 10.51 -2.06
C GLU A 65 -0.64 9.06 -2.51
N VAL A 66 -1.67 8.36 -2.04
CA VAL A 66 -1.88 6.95 -2.37
C VAL A 66 -3.00 6.85 -3.40
N LEU A 67 -2.70 6.20 -4.51
CA LEU A 67 -3.64 5.99 -5.60
C LEU A 67 -3.91 4.49 -5.71
N PRO A 68 -4.98 4.00 -5.05
CA PRO A 68 -5.28 2.58 -5.06
C PRO A 68 -5.90 2.12 -6.38
N GLY A 69 -5.93 0.81 -6.60
CA GLY A 69 -6.57 0.24 -7.77
C GLY A 69 -8.09 0.39 -7.74
N HIS A 70 -8.66 0.50 -6.54
CA HIS A 70 -10.10 0.68 -6.33
C HIS A 70 -10.32 1.70 -5.22
N GLY A 71 -11.41 2.44 -5.30
CA GLY A 71 -11.77 3.39 -4.27
C GLY A 71 -11.07 4.73 -4.44
N GLU A 72 -11.16 5.54 -3.42
CA GLU A 72 -10.69 6.92 -3.48
C GLU A 72 -9.21 7.06 -3.14
N PRO A 73 -8.54 8.08 -3.68
CA PRO A 73 -7.18 8.42 -3.24
C PRO A 73 -7.14 8.74 -1.75
N THR A 74 -5.97 8.53 -1.16
CA THR A 74 -5.75 8.81 0.25
C THR A 74 -4.30 9.27 0.43
N THR A 75 -3.81 9.30 1.66
CA THR A 75 -2.40 9.59 1.96
C THR A 75 -1.89 8.59 2.98
N ILE A 76 -0.57 8.45 3.05
CA ILE A 76 0.03 7.58 4.07
C ILE A 76 -0.35 8.08 5.46
N GLY A 77 -0.31 9.40 5.70
CA GLY A 77 -0.69 9.95 7.01
C GLY A 77 -2.13 9.67 7.40
N TYR A 78 -3.05 9.80 6.44
CA TYR A 78 -4.45 9.48 6.71
C TYR A 78 -4.62 8.01 7.10
N GLU A 79 -3.95 7.11 6.36
CA GLU A 79 -4.06 5.68 6.63
C GLU A 79 -3.43 5.30 7.96
N LEU A 80 -2.32 5.92 8.33
CA LEU A 80 -1.73 5.69 9.66
C LEU A 80 -2.67 6.08 10.79
N ALA A 81 -3.47 7.12 10.59
CA ALA A 81 -4.40 7.59 11.61
C ALA A 81 -5.71 6.78 11.63
N HIS A 82 -6.15 6.27 10.49
CA HIS A 82 -7.52 5.74 10.37
C HIS A 82 -7.61 4.29 9.91
N ASN A 83 -6.56 3.71 9.33
CA ASN A 83 -6.61 2.35 8.82
C ASN A 83 -6.10 1.38 9.88
N PRO A 84 -6.94 0.44 10.35
CA PRO A 84 -6.52 -0.45 11.43
C PRO A 84 -5.38 -1.41 11.05
N TYR A 85 -5.11 -1.57 9.76
CA TYR A 85 -4.01 -2.43 9.30
C TYR A 85 -2.70 -1.69 9.15
N MET A 86 -2.69 -0.36 9.24
CA MET A 86 -1.49 0.46 9.05
C MET A 86 -0.88 0.82 10.40
N ASP A 87 0.43 0.60 10.51
CA ASP A 87 1.17 0.89 11.74
C ASP A 87 2.62 1.16 11.35
N ARG A 88 3.20 2.14 12.01
CA ARG A 88 4.57 2.53 11.71
C ARG A 88 5.57 1.93 12.69
#